data_fdcfd96fc788ddb9497fb8e7190c2cc4
#
_entry.id   fdcfd96fc788ddb9497fb8e7190c2cc4
#
_cell.length_a   1.000
_cell.length_b   1.000
_cell.length_c   1.000
_cell.angle_alpha   90.00
_cell.angle_beta   90.00
_cell.angle_gamma   90.00
#
_symmetry.space_group_name_H-M   'P 1'
#
loop_
_entity.id
_entity.type
_entity.pdbx_description
1 polymer ?
#
loop_
_entity_poly.entity_id
_entity_poly.type
_entity_poly.pdbx_seq_one_letter_code
_entity_poly.pdbx_strand_id
1 'polypeptide(L)'
;MARKQFLSFLLIFSLLFSCASALAETDDDDDWDDNVDDAWEMEHPLHSGDYAYALLDDGTVEITSYGGADTEIVIPDTLDGKPATAIGERAFYYSLSLTSVTIPDSVTCISKRAFSCCYNLMSIALPSGLTAIEPGTFELCNSLTSIAIPDSITTIAEDAFVSCKALQSFTLSPNHPYFFLADGALCRTVDNTLLFYPNARENRTYRIPDGIAAISAYAFYDCDLLESVVIPDSITQIPERAFYGCSALASVSLPDSLTEIGIAAFYFCAALTDIRLPASITEISAGLLSGCSSLATLEIPDSVTIIGGDAFVGCTSLTSMTIPDSVTEIGANPFPRSGLQSITLSLDNPTFAVVDGALVRKADNTLLSYFCGRQDAAYTIPQGILAIGDNAFAYVDSLQSITIPDSVTSIGHSAFLFCRGLTDVTIPDSVTSIGNSAFSDCSSLATVTLPASISEISDHLFFACDVLSSVNIPDSVTRIGESAFASCDQLHTIDIPDSVTIIDHGAFQLSGITSVSIPNSVTTIGNGAFSYCDTLTDVTLPGSLTEIGYMTFAHSLSLTSITIPASVTFIDNDAFKYHNSLTLTVTPDSYAAEYAKANNIPYTYPDANDWLNN
;
A
#
# COMPACT_ATOMS: atom_id res chain seq x y z
N MET A 1 17.14 7.27 -15.49
CA MET A 1 15.82 6.77 -15.89
C MET A 1 15.44 5.46 -15.20
N ALA A 2 16.10 4.33 -15.38
CA ALA A 2 15.68 3.05 -14.77
C ALA A 2 15.67 3.04 -13.22
N ARG A 3 16.56 3.76 -12.56
CA ARG A 3 16.66 3.84 -11.09
C ARG A 3 15.58 4.72 -10.46
N LYS A 4 15.19 5.82 -11.14
CA LYS A 4 14.04 6.66 -10.76
C LYS A 4 12.72 5.90 -10.93
N GLN A 5 12.57 5.12 -12.00
CA GLN A 5 11.39 4.28 -12.22
C GLN A 5 11.25 3.18 -11.17
N PHE A 6 12.35 2.64 -10.63
CA PHE A 6 12.32 1.60 -9.61
C PHE A 6 11.97 2.17 -8.22
N LEU A 7 12.53 3.34 -7.83
CA LEU A 7 12.19 4.05 -6.58
C LEU A 7 10.78 4.64 -6.62
N SER A 8 10.38 5.21 -7.76
CA SER A 8 9.00 5.65 -7.99
C SER A 8 8.02 4.48 -7.95
N PHE A 9 8.41 3.30 -8.47
CA PHE A 9 7.59 2.08 -8.43
C PHE A 9 7.44 1.53 -7.00
N LEU A 10 8.48 1.60 -6.16
CA LEU A 10 8.43 1.20 -4.74
C LEU A 10 7.57 2.16 -3.91
N LEU A 11 7.69 3.48 -4.13
CA LEU A 11 6.84 4.49 -3.48
C LEU A 11 5.39 4.45 -3.98
N ILE A 12 5.16 4.24 -5.28
CA ILE A 12 3.81 4.04 -5.86
C ILE A 12 3.20 2.74 -5.31
N PHE A 13 4.00 1.69 -5.10
CA PHE A 13 3.52 0.45 -4.49
C PHE A 13 3.12 0.67 -3.01
N SER A 14 3.87 1.47 -2.25
CA SER A 14 3.50 1.84 -0.88
C SER A 14 2.26 2.74 -0.83
N LEU A 15 2.09 3.68 -1.77
CA LEU A 15 0.90 4.54 -1.88
C LEU A 15 -0.35 3.76 -2.36
N LEU A 16 -0.19 2.78 -3.25
CA LEU A 16 -1.28 1.87 -3.65
C LEU A 16 -1.69 0.95 -2.49
N PHE A 17 -0.75 0.59 -1.61
CA PHE A 17 -1.03 -0.15 -0.38
C PHE A 17 -1.63 0.76 0.71
N SER A 18 -1.27 2.04 0.80
CA SER A 18 -1.87 2.97 1.77
C SER A 18 -3.33 3.33 1.43
N CYS A 19 -3.72 3.32 0.15
CA CYS A 19 -5.15 3.37 -0.22
C CYS A 19 -5.91 2.08 0.15
N ALA A 20 -5.22 0.93 0.24
CA ALA A 20 -5.80 -0.33 0.70
C ALA A 20 -5.80 -0.43 2.24
N SER A 21 -4.88 0.25 2.94
CA SER A 21 -4.80 0.24 4.41
C SER A 21 -5.80 1.17 5.10
N ALA A 22 -6.39 2.15 4.40
CA ALA A 22 -7.52 2.92 4.93
C ALA A 22 -8.81 2.07 5.10
N LEU A 23 -8.79 0.81 4.64
CA LEU A 23 -9.89 -0.16 4.81
C LEU A 23 -9.62 -1.21 5.90
N ALA A 24 -8.50 -1.12 6.61
CA ALA A 24 -8.09 -2.05 7.67
C ALA A 24 -7.89 -1.31 9.00
N GLU A 25 -8.92 -0.61 9.51
CA GLU A 25 -9.06 -0.40 10.95
C GLU A 25 -9.87 -1.56 11.53
N THR A 26 -9.31 -2.77 11.51
CA THR A 26 -9.61 -3.85 12.44
C THR A 26 -8.30 -4.61 12.69
N ASP A 27 -7.74 -4.39 13.86
CA ASP A 27 -6.78 -5.22 14.60
C ASP A 27 -6.04 -6.30 13.80
N ASP A 28 -4.97 -5.91 13.11
CA ASP A 28 -3.80 -6.76 12.89
C ASP A 28 -2.60 -5.83 12.64
N ASP A 29 -1.70 -5.83 13.62
CA ASP A 29 -0.43 -5.12 13.63
C ASP A 29 0.47 -5.54 12.45
N ASP A 30 0.23 -5.00 11.26
CA ASP A 30 1.23 -4.94 10.19
C ASP A 30 1.97 -3.59 10.25
N ASP A 31 2.56 -3.32 11.43
CA ASP A 31 3.57 -2.29 11.57
C ASP A 31 4.79 -2.66 10.72
N TRP A 32 4.92 -2.03 9.57
CA TRP A 32 6.22 -1.80 8.95
C TRP A 32 6.95 -0.76 9.81
N ASP A 33 7.29 -1.17 11.04
CA ASP A 33 8.13 -0.37 11.91
C ASP A 33 9.58 -0.53 11.42
N ASP A 34 10.05 0.46 10.63
CA ASP A 34 11.47 0.69 10.36
C ASP A 34 12.25 1.09 11.63
N ASN A 35 11.75 0.75 12.81
CA ASN A 35 12.49 0.83 14.06
C ASN A 35 13.52 -0.30 14.14
N VAL A 36 14.65 -0.10 13.47
CA VAL A 36 15.86 -0.93 13.58
C VAL A 36 16.53 -0.76 14.96
N ASP A 37 15.97 0.04 15.86
CA ASP A 37 16.64 0.42 17.12
C ASP A 37 16.25 -0.42 18.35
N ASP A 38 15.23 -1.29 18.29
CA ASP A 38 14.91 -2.21 19.41
C ASP A 38 15.66 -3.56 19.36
N ALA A 39 16.63 -3.71 18.46
CA ALA A 39 17.45 -4.93 18.35
C ALA A 39 18.61 -5.03 19.35
N TRP A 40 18.64 -4.23 20.42
CA TRP A 40 19.82 -4.13 21.31
C TRP A 40 19.85 -5.12 22.46
N GLU A 41 18.88 -6.01 22.62
CA GLU A 41 18.90 -7.04 23.69
C GLU A 41 18.74 -8.50 23.21
N MET A 42 18.77 -8.79 21.91
CA MET A 42 18.95 -10.19 21.49
C MET A 42 20.44 -10.53 21.58
N GLU A 43 20.80 -11.43 22.48
CA GLU A 43 22.07 -12.14 22.45
C GLU A 43 22.35 -12.55 21.00
N HIS A 44 23.56 -12.27 20.49
CA HIS A 44 23.93 -12.60 19.12
C HIS A 44 23.50 -14.04 18.80
N PRO A 45 22.75 -14.29 17.72
CA PRO A 45 22.28 -15.64 17.42
C PRO A 45 23.47 -16.58 17.32
N LEU A 46 23.34 -17.77 17.93
CA LEU A 46 24.33 -18.81 17.81
C LEU A 46 24.27 -19.37 16.38
N HIS A 47 25.42 -19.77 15.82
CA HIS A 47 25.51 -20.28 14.46
C HIS A 47 26.08 -21.70 14.44
N SER A 48 25.47 -22.56 13.62
CA SER A 48 25.97 -23.88 13.28
C SER A 48 25.85 -24.09 11.78
N GLY A 49 26.99 -23.94 11.06
CA GLY A 49 26.98 -23.88 9.60
C GLY A 49 26.15 -22.71 9.06
N ASP A 50 25.20 -22.99 8.18
CA ASP A 50 24.32 -22.00 7.55
C ASP A 50 23.07 -21.66 8.41
N TYR A 51 22.95 -22.22 9.61
CA TYR A 51 21.81 -22.02 10.49
C TYR A 51 22.18 -21.09 11.65
N ALA A 52 21.40 -20.05 11.86
CA ALA A 52 21.36 -19.33 13.12
C ALA A 52 20.29 -19.96 14.03
N TYR A 53 20.54 -20.00 15.33
CA TYR A 53 19.60 -20.61 16.28
C TYR A 53 19.63 -19.91 17.64
N ALA A 54 18.53 -20.04 18.39
CA ALA A 54 18.38 -19.65 19.77
C ALA A 54 18.22 -20.88 20.68
N LEU A 55 18.65 -20.76 21.94
CA LEU A 55 18.43 -21.77 22.97
C LEU A 55 17.04 -21.61 23.58
N LEU A 56 16.30 -22.71 23.68
CA LEU A 56 15.04 -22.78 24.40
C LEU A 56 15.26 -23.17 25.86
N ASP A 57 14.30 -22.85 26.74
CA ASP A 57 14.37 -23.10 28.19
C ASP A 57 14.55 -24.57 28.55
N ASP A 58 14.10 -25.48 27.70
CA ASP A 58 14.23 -26.94 27.87
C ASP A 58 15.57 -27.51 27.42
N GLY A 59 16.48 -26.66 26.91
CA GLY A 59 17.80 -27.01 26.44
C GLY A 59 17.84 -27.50 24.98
N THR A 60 16.72 -27.42 24.25
CA THR A 60 16.63 -27.61 22.79
C THR A 60 16.91 -26.34 22.05
N VAL A 61 16.81 -26.32 20.74
CA VAL A 61 17.05 -25.11 19.93
C VAL A 61 15.92 -24.82 18.95
N GLU A 62 15.70 -23.53 18.73
CA GLU A 62 14.89 -22.97 17.66
C GLU A 62 15.81 -22.43 16.55
N ILE A 63 15.57 -22.84 15.30
CA ILE A 63 16.25 -22.26 14.13
C ILE A 63 15.65 -20.90 13.86
N THR A 64 16.46 -19.83 13.95
CA THR A 64 15.99 -18.45 13.79
C THR A 64 16.24 -17.88 12.39
N SER A 65 17.26 -18.38 11.67
CA SER A 65 17.45 -18.05 10.26
C SER A 65 18.31 -19.08 9.51
N TYR A 66 18.15 -19.12 8.18
CA TYR A 66 18.95 -19.90 7.25
C TYR A 66 19.63 -18.98 6.23
N GLY A 67 20.97 -19.01 6.20
CA GLY A 67 21.79 -18.18 5.30
C GLY A 67 22.46 -18.96 4.16
N GLY A 68 22.15 -20.27 3.99
CA GLY A 68 22.76 -21.12 2.97
C GLY A 68 22.23 -20.84 1.55
N ALA A 69 23.00 -21.30 0.56
CA ALA A 69 22.66 -21.17 -0.86
C ALA A 69 22.28 -22.53 -1.52
N ASP A 70 22.16 -23.59 -0.74
CA ASP A 70 21.80 -24.90 -1.24
C ASP A 70 20.37 -24.92 -1.77
N THR A 71 20.11 -25.71 -2.82
CA THR A 71 18.79 -25.84 -3.44
C THR A 71 17.93 -26.92 -2.78
N GLU A 72 18.55 -27.93 -2.22
CA GLU A 72 17.89 -29.05 -1.54
C GLU A 72 18.53 -29.24 -0.17
N ILE A 73 17.75 -29.14 0.90
CA ILE A 73 18.27 -29.30 2.26
C ILE A 73 17.50 -30.35 3.05
N VAL A 74 18.24 -31.01 3.92
CA VAL A 74 17.69 -31.75 5.05
C VAL A 74 18.09 -31.00 6.30
N ILE A 75 17.11 -30.41 6.98
CA ILE A 75 17.35 -29.68 8.22
C ILE A 75 17.93 -30.66 9.25
N PRO A 76 19.06 -30.34 9.91
CA PRO A 76 19.67 -31.27 10.88
C PRO A 76 18.77 -31.43 12.12
N ASP A 77 18.73 -32.66 12.66
CA ASP A 77 17.99 -32.95 13.89
C ASP A 77 18.65 -32.37 15.15
N THR A 78 19.92 -31.95 15.03
CA THR A 78 20.68 -31.30 16.12
C THR A 78 21.57 -30.19 15.56
N LEU A 79 21.72 -29.11 16.32
CA LEU A 79 22.68 -28.04 16.09
C LEU A 79 23.62 -27.95 17.30
N ASP A 80 24.93 -28.06 17.06
CA ASP A 80 25.98 -28.10 18.10
C ASP A 80 25.68 -29.12 19.24
N GLY A 81 25.10 -30.28 18.83
CA GLY A 81 24.76 -31.37 19.74
C GLY A 81 23.49 -31.20 20.55
N LYS A 82 22.69 -30.17 20.27
CA LYS A 82 21.37 -29.89 20.91
C LYS A 82 20.24 -30.21 19.92
N PRO A 83 19.16 -30.86 20.35
CA PRO A 83 18.03 -31.16 19.46
C PRO A 83 17.41 -29.91 18.89
N ALA A 84 17.18 -29.87 17.56
CA ALA A 84 16.40 -28.84 16.89
C ALA A 84 14.91 -29.23 16.96
N THR A 85 14.12 -28.48 17.73
CA THR A 85 12.71 -28.79 18.00
C THR A 85 11.75 -27.76 17.46
N ALA A 86 12.24 -26.59 17.09
CA ALA A 86 11.43 -25.50 16.53
C ALA A 86 12.11 -24.83 15.33
N ILE A 87 11.28 -24.34 14.42
CA ILE A 87 11.64 -23.41 13.34
C ILE A 87 10.93 -22.10 13.65
N GLY A 88 11.70 -21.04 13.87
CA GLY A 88 11.22 -19.74 14.29
C GLY A 88 10.52 -18.96 13.20
N GLU A 89 9.95 -17.83 13.61
CA GLU A 89 9.29 -16.90 12.72
C GLU A 89 10.24 -16.43 11.62
N ARG A 90 9.78 -16.52 10.35
CA ARG A 90 10.55 -16.09 9.17
C ARG A 90 11.93 -16.76 9.01
N ALA A 91 12.21 -17.90 9.67
CA ALA A 91 13.52 -18.52 9.67
C ALA A 91 14.07 -18.85 8.27
N PHE A 92 13.22 -19.18 7.31
CA PHE A 92 13.54 -19.40 5.90
C PHE A 92 12.88 -18.37 4.97
N TYR A 93 12.46 -17.22 5.52
CA TYR A 93 11.81 -16.16 4.74
C TYR A 93 12.70 -15.73 3.56
N TYR A 94 12.08 -15.65 2.36
CA TYR A 94 12.77 -15.22 1.14
C TYR A 94 13.99 -16.07 0.73
N SER A 95 14.02 -17.35 1.13
CA SER A 95 15.08 -18.29 0.75
C SER A 95 14.91 -18.74 -0.71
N LEU A 96 15.36 -17.89 -1.63
CA LEU A 96 15.13 -18.04 -3.08
C LEU A 96 15.86 -19.23 -3.72
N SER A 97 16.92 -19.73 -3.10
CA SER A 97 17.67 -20.90 -3.60
C SER A 97 16.93 -22.21 -3.38
N LEU A 98 16.07 -22.30 -2.34
CA LEU A 98 15.47 -23.55 -1.92
C LEU A 98 14.42 -24.08 -2.91
N THR A 99 14.58 -25.31 -3.35
CA THR A 99 13.63 -26.07 -4.16
C THR A 99 13.02 -27.25 -3.42
N SER A 100 13.72 -27.80 -2.43
CA SER A 100 13.25 -28.92 -1.62
C SER A 100 13.75 -28.84 -0.19
N VAL A 101 12.85 -29.05 0.78
CA VAL A 101 13.19 -29.07 2.21
C VAL A 101 12.63 -30.33 2.87
N THR A 102 13.49 -31.03 3.62
CA THR A 102 13.08 -32.10 4.52
C THR A 102 13.27 -31.64 5.95
N ILE A 103 12.20 -31.67 6.73
CA ILE A 103 12.19 -31.27 8.14
C ILE A 103 12.25 -32.54 8.99
N PRO A 104 13.18 -32.66 9.96
CA PRO A 104 13.33 -33.85 10.78
C PRO A 104 12.17 -33.99 11.78
N ASP A 105 11.88 -35.24 12.19
CA ASP A 105 10.81 -35.54 13.16
C ASP A 105 11.06 -34.97 14.58
N SER A 106 12.27 -34.47 14.86
CA SER A 106 12.57 -33.72 16.09
C SER A 106 11.84 -32.37 16.17
N VAL A 107 11.51 -31.76 15.02
CA VAL A 107 10.81 -30.49 14.93
C VAL A 107 9.31 -30.71 15.16
N THR A 108 8.78 -30.06 16.17
CA THR A 108 7.35 -30.12 16.56
C THR A 108 6.62 -28.78 16.45
N CYS A 109 7.36 -27.70 16.20
CA CYS A 109 6.83 -26.35 16.04
C CYS A 109 7.43 -25.68 14.80
N ILE A 110 6.60 -25.08 13.97
CA ILE A 110 6.98 -24.21 12.84
C ILE A 110 6.17 -22.93 13.01
N SER A 111 6.86 -21.81 13.26
CA SER A 111 6.23 -20.54 13.56
C SER A 111 5.71 -19.83 12.30
N LYS A 112 4.93 -18.77 12.52
CA LYS A 112 4.32 -17.99 11.44
C LYS A 112 5.36 -17.53 10.40
N ARG A 113 4.97 -17.54 9.10
CA ARG A 113 5.78 -17.08 7.97
C ARG A 113 7.15 -17.78 7.84
N ALA A 114 7.37 -18.94 8.49
CA ALA A 114 8.67 -19.59 8.52
C ALA A 114 9.27 -19.87 7.12
N PHE A 115 8.45 -20.21 6.12
CA PHE A 115 8.83 -20.42 4.72
C PHE A 115 8.16 -19.46 3.75
N SER A 116 7.62 -18.34 4.23
CA SER A 116 6.98 -17.34 3.37
C SER A 116 7.96 -16.78 2.32
N CYS A 117 7.48 -16.49 1.11
CA CYS A 117 8.27 -15.99 -0.03
C CYS A 117 9.37 -16.95 -0.52
N CYS A 118 9.31 -18.24 -0.20
CA CYS A 118 10.17 -19.26 -0.81
C CYS A 118 9.68 -19.59 -2.22
N TYR A 119 9.80 -18.64 -3.16
CA TYR A 119 9.17 -18.70 -4.48
C TYR A 119 9.52 -19.95 -5.30
N ASN A 120 10.71 -20.54 -5.09
CA ASN A 120 11.20 -21.68 -5.83
C ASN A 120 10.99 -23.03 -5.12
N LEU A 121 10.41 -23.04 -3.92
CA LEU A 121 10.17 -24.26 -3.15
C LEU A 121 9.12 -25.14 -3.85
N MET A 122 9.53 -26.27 -4.40
CA MET A 122 8.69 -27.22 -5.14
C MET A 122 8.09 -28.30 -4.25
N SER A 123 8.81 -28.67 -3.19
CA SER A 123 8.40 -29.72 -2.26
C SER A 123 8.92 -29.48 -0.86
N ILE A 124 8.10 -29.84 0.12
CA ILE A 124 8.47 -29.85 1.54
C ILE A 124 7.87 -31.07 2.24
N ALA A 125 8.69 -31.74 3.06
CA ALA A 125 8.24 -32.85 3.89
C ALA A 125 8.05 -32.37 5.33
N LEU A 126 6.80 -32.39 5.81
CA LEU A 126 6.44 -31.98 7.17
C LEU A 126 6.69 -33.13 8.15
N PRO A 127 7.20 -32.85 9.37
CA PRO A 127 7.45 -33.87 10.38
C PRO A 127 6.16 -34.45 10.97
N SER A 128 6.21 -35.72 11.37
CA SER A 128 5.05 -36.43 11.92
C SER A 128 4.60 -35.95 13.30
N GLY A 129 5.40 -35.12 13.97
CA GLY A 129 5.11 -34.54 15.28
C GLY A 129 4.51 -33.12 15.22
N LEU A 130 4.42 -32.50 14.04
CA LEU A 130 3.89 -31.17 13.88
C LEU A 130 2.38 -31.15 14.16
N THR A 131 1.91 -30.17 14.94
CA THR A 131 0.50 -30.10 15.36
C THR A 131 -0.30 -28.97 14.70
N ALA A 132 0.40 -27.96 14.18
CA ALA A 132 -0.23 -26.81 13.54
C ALA A 132 0.55 -26.35 12.29
N ILE A 133 -0.14 -25.76 11.32
CA ILE A 133 0.44 -24.95 10.26
C ILE A 133 -0.01 -23.51 10.56
N GLU A 134 0.96 -22.68 10.96
CA GLU A 134 0.74 -21.33 11.48
C GLU A 134 0.49 -20.31 10.34
N PRO A 135 0.04 -19.10 10.66
CA PRO A 135 -0.25 -18.05 9.67
C PRO A 135 0.91 -17.79 8.70
N GLY A 136 0.60 -17.71 7.41
CA GLY A 136 1.54 -17.38 6.34
C GLY A 136 2.70 -18.38 6.18
N THR A 137 2.68 -19.55 6.84
CA THR A 137 3.84 -20.48 6.85
C THR A 137 4.39 -20.76 5.45
N PHE A 138 3.52 -20.94 4.45
CA PHE A 138 3.87 -21.20 3.05
C PHE A 138 3.37 -20.13 2.08
N GLU A 139 3.02 -18.96 2.60
CA GLU A 139 2.59 -17.83 1.78
C GLU A 139 3.62 -17.55 0.66
N LEU A 140 3.13 -17.33 -0.59
CA LEU A 140 3.98 -17.06 -1.76
C LEU A 140 4.99 -18.19 -2.10
N CYS A 141 4.78 -19.43 -1.67
CA CYS A 141 5.53 -20.59 -2.17
C CYS A 141 5.04 -20.96 -3.58
N ASN A 142 5.34 -20.10 -4.56
CA ASN A 142 4.75 -20.13 -5.90
C ASN A 142 5.03 -21.40 -6.70
N SER A 143 6.08 -22.16 -6.38
CA SER A 143 6.45 -23.40 -7.05
C SER A 143 6.01 -24.66 -6.32
N LEU A 144 5.39 -24.56 -5.12
CA LEU A 144 4.94 -25.70 -4.34
C LEU A 144 3.80 -26.42 -5.07
N THR A 145 4.04 -27.67 -5.51
CA THR A 145 3.08 -28.42 -6.34
C THR A 145 2.11 -29.27 -5.55
N SER A 146 2.54 -29.78 -4.42
CA SER A 146 1.70 -30.60 -3.52
C SER A 146 2.25 -30.56 -2.10
N ILE A 147 1.38 -30.78 -1.12
CA ILE A 147 1.77 -30.93 0.28
C ILE A 147 1.01 -32.07 0.94
N ALA A 148 1.73 -32.87 1.71
CA ALA A 148 1.14 -33.92 2.54
C ALA A 148 0.92 -33.36 3.95
N ILE A 149 -0.31 -33.47 4.46
CA ILE A 149 -0.69 -33.01 5.80
C ILE A 149 -0.66 -34.24 6.73
N PRO A 150 0.26 -34.30 7.71
CA PRO A 150 0.33 -35.38 8.69
C PRO A 150 -0.92 -35.45 9.58
N ASP A 151 -1.24 -36.67 10.07
CA ASP A 151 -2.39 -36.92 10.95
C ASP A 151 -2.30 -36.17 12.30
N SER A 152 -1.11 -35.73 12.68
CA SER A 152 -0.84 -34.93 13.88
C SER A 152 -1.33 -33.48 13.77
N ILE A 153 -1.46 -32.95 12.54
CA ILE A 153 -1.94 -31.57 12.34
C ILE A 153 -3.40 -31.46 12.77
N THR A 154 -3.66 -30.58 13.72
CA THR A 154 -5.00 -30.31 14.26
C THR A 154 -5.57 -29.01 13.75
N THR A 155 -4.72 -28.02 13.40
CA THR A 155 -5.08 -26.68 12.94
C THR A 155 -4.24 -26.25 11.74
N ILE A 156 -4.87 -25.51 10.83
CA ILE A 156 -4.22 -24.85 9.68
C ILE A 156 -4.80 -23.45 9.61
N ALA A 157 -3.93 -22.44 9.62
CA ALA A 157 -4.32 -21.04 9.51
C ALA A 157 -4.89 -20.72 8.12
N GLU A 158 -5.81 -19.76 8.05
CA GLU A 158 -6.58 -19.44 6.84
C GLU A 158 -5.72 -18.84 5.71
N ASP A 159 -4.56 -18.26 6.04
CA ASP A 159 -3.59 -17.66 5.11
C ASP A 159 -2.36 -18.54 4.85
N ALA A 160 -2.32 -19.74 5.44
CA ALA A 160 -1.13 -20.63 5.42
C ALA A 160 -0.58 -20.93 4.02
N PHE A 161 -1.43 -20.97 2.97
CA PHE A 161 -1.09 -21.32 1.59
C PHE A 161 -1.47 -20.23 0.57
N VAL A 162 -1.65 -19.01 1.02
CA VAL A 162 -1.98 -17.85 0.15
C VAL A 162 -0.93 -17.74 -0.95
N SER A 163 -1.38 -17.54 -2.20
CA SER A 163 -0.54 -17.40 -3.40
C SER A 163 0.42 -18.57 -3.67
N CYS A 164 0.09 -19.81 -3.27
CA CYS A 164 0.80 -21.01 -3.70
C CYS A 164 0.39 -21.37 -5.15
N LYS A 165 0.82 -20.57 -6.14
CA LYS A 165 0.28 -20.60 -7.52
C LYS A 165 0.44 -21.93 -8.27
N ALA A 166 1.41 -22.77 -7.91
CA ALA A 166 1.60 -24.09 -8.52
C ALA A 166 0.93 -25.25 -7.76
N LEU A 167 0.23 -24.98 -6.65
CA LEU A 167 -0.34 -26.02 -5.80
C LEU A 167 -1.51 -26.73 -6.51
N GLN A 168 -1.33 -28.02 -6.80
CA GLN A 168 -2.30 -28.86 -7.51
C GLN A 168 -3.12 -29.75 -6.58
N SER A 169 -2.56 -30.14 -5.43
CA SER A 169 -3.22 -31.10 -4.54
C SER A 169 -2.70 -31.06 -3.10
N PHE A 170 -3.61 -31.36 -2.18
CA PHE A 170 -3.29 -31.77 -0.81
C PHE A 170 -3.33 -33.31 -0.73
N THR A 171 -2.48 -33.89 0.12
CA THR A 171 -2.48 -35.34 0.39
C THR A 171 -2.77 -35.57 1.87
N LEU A 172 -3.78 -36.38 2.16
CA LEU A 172 -4.19 -36.80 3.51
C LEU A 172 -4.18 -38.30 3.61
N SER A 173 -4.02 -38.83 4.83
CA SER A 173 -4.39 -40.22 5.10
C SER A 173 -5.90 -40.46 4.90
N PRO A 174 -6.35 -41.67 4.52
CA PRO A 174 -7.78 -41.92 4.29
C PRO A 174 -8.69 -41.68 5.49
N ASN A 175 -8.15 -41.65 6.69
CA ASN A 175 -8.87 -41.45 7.95
C ASN A 175 -8.27 -40.30 8.78
N HIS A 176 -7.82 -39.25 8.12
CA HIS A 176 -7.28 -38.07 8.82
C HIS A 176 -8.31 -37.53 9.81
N PRO A 177 -7.94 -37.36 11.11
CA PRO A 177 -8.94 -37.07 12.16
C PRO A 177 -9.56 -35.70 12.07
N TYR A 178 -8.88 -34.71 11.46
CA TYR A 178 -9.27 -33.30 11.51
C TYR A 178 -9.61 -32.72 10.14
N PHE A 179 -9.16 -33.34 9.06
CA PHE A 179 -9.35 -32.80 7.70
C PHE A 179 -9.82 -33.88 6.73
N PHE A 180 -10.49 -33.44 5.67
CA PHE A 180 -10.88 -34.29 4.55
C PHE A 180 -10.79 -33.53 3.23
N LEU A 181 -10.83 -34.24 2.11
CA LEU A 181 -10.84 -33.62 0.79
C LEU A 181 -12.26 -33.69 0.19
N ALA A 182 -12.82 -32.52 -0.11
CA ALA A 182 -14.08 -32.38 -0.83
C ALA A 182 -13.80 -32.06 -2.30
N ASP A 183 -13.86 -33.08 -3.15
CA ASP A 183 -13.46 -32.97 -4.57
C ASP A 183 -12.12 -32.19 -4.73
N GLY A 184 -11.10 -32.59 -3.94
CA GLY A 184 -9.75 -32.05 -3.96
C GLY A 184 -9.52 -30.75 -3.17
N ALA A 185 -10.54 -30.06 -2.72
CA ALA A 185 -10.41 -28.95 -1.77
C ALA A 185 -10.18 -29.47 -0.34
N LEU A 186 -9.29 -28.84 0.40
CA LEU A 186 -9.00 -29.17 1.80
C LEU A 186 -10.11 -28.61 2.69
N CYS A 187 -10.72 -29.47 3.50
CA CYS A 187 -11.83 -29.10 4.38
C CYS A 187 -11.57 -29.54 5.81
N ARG A 188 -12.08 -28.78 6.77
CA ARG A 188 -12.03 -29.08 8.21
C ARG A 188 -13.24 -29.91 8.61
N THR A 189 -13.00 -31.03 9.33
CA THR A 189 -14.03 -32.00 9.66
C THR A 189 -15.03 -31.51 10.71
N VAL A 190 -14.57 -30.73 11.71
CA VAL A 190 -15.37 -30.36 12.88
C VAL A 190 -16.59 -29.51 12.53
N ASP A 191 -16.51 -28.72 11.48
CA ASP A 191 -17.55 -27.75 11.07
C ASP A 191 -17.86 -27.76 9.57
N ASN A 192 -17.25 -28.69 8.81
CA ASN A 192 -17.36 -28.79 7.36
C ASN A 192 -17.00 -27.48 6.63
N THR A 193 -15.97 -26.75 7.12
CA THR A 193 -15.47 -25.54 6.47
C THR A 193 -14.50 -25.91 5.35
N LEU A 194 -14.68 -25.37 4.15
CA LEU A 194 -13.71 -25.41 3.05
C LEU A 194 -12.59 -24.41 3.36
N LEU A 195 -11.37 -24.91 3.60
CA LEU A 195 -10.21 -24.08 3.96
C LEU A 195 -9.46 -23.59 2.73
N PHE A 196 -9.10 -24.52 1.80
CA PHE A 196 -8.29 -24.19 0.63
C PHE A 196 -8.71 -24.97 -0.60
N TYR A 197 -8.80 -24.28 -1.73
CA TYR A 197 -8.88 -24.87 -3.07
C TYR A 197 -7.50 -24.77 -3.73
N PRO A 198 -6.92 -25.88 -4.28
CA PRO A 198 -5.59 -25.82 -4.88
C PRO A 198 -5.56 -24.92 -6.12
N ASN A 199 -4.64 -23.93 -6.13
CA ASN A 199 -4.61 -22.85 -7.13
C ASN A 199 -4.36 -23.35 -8.57
N ALA A 200 -3.50 -24.38 -8.74
CA ALA A 200 -3.14 -24.93 -10.04
C ALA A 200 -3.89 -26.21 -10.41
N ARG A 201 -5.04 -26.43 -9.81
CA ARG A 201 -5.87 -27.57 -10.18
C ARG A 201 -6.36 -27.46 -11.62
N GLU A 202 -6.23 -28.52 -12.42
CA GLU A 202 -6.62 -28.53 -13.84
C GLU A 202 -8.11 -28.33 -14.08
N ASN A 203 -8.96 -28.62 -13.07
CA ASN A 203 -10.40 -28.50 -13.16
C ASN A 203 -10.80 -27.03 -13.09
N ARG A 204 -11.23 -26.47 -14.23
CA ARG A 204 -11.57 -25.04 -14.36
C ARG A 204 -12.94 -24.67 -13.79
N THR A 205 -13.73 -25.68 -13.41
CA THR A 205 -15.05 -25.49 -12.82
C THR A 205 -15.13 -26.21 -11.49
N TYR A 206 -15.70 -25.57 -10.48
CA TYR A 206 -15.88 -26.16 -9.18
C TYR A 206 -17.30 -25.95 -8.65
N ARG A 207 -17.96 -27.05 -8.31
CA ARG A 207 -19.19 -27.02 -7.53
C ARG A 207 -18.84 -27.36 -6.09
N ILE A 208 -18.98 -26.40 -5.17
CA ILE A 208 -18.82 -26.68 -3.74
C ILE A 208 -19.89 -27.71 -3.34
N PRO A 209 -19.50 -28.85 -2.73
CA PRO A 209 -20.47 -29.88 -2.33
C PRO A 209 -21.49 -29.37 -1.31
N ASP A 210 -22.75 -29.83 -1.42
CA ASP A 210 -23.87 -29.39 -0.58
C ASP A 210 -23.64 -29.66 0.93
N GLY A 211 -22.67 -30.56 1.30
CA GLY A 211 -22.31 -30.85 2.70
C GLY A 211 -21.32 -29.86 3.33
N ILE A 212 -20.78 -28.96 2.55
CA ILE A 212 -19.90 -27.88 3.06
C ILE A 212 -20.78 -26.81 3.71
N ALA A 213 -20.44 -26.42 4.95
CA ALA A 213 -21.22 -25.46 5.74
C ALA A 213 -20.67 -24.04 5.71
N ALA A 214 -19.38 -23.87 5.44
CA ALA A 214 -18.72 -22.56 5.38
C ALA A 214 -17.54 -22.57 4.40
N ILE A 215 -17.14 -21.39 3.95
CA ILE A 215 -15.91 -21.11 3.20
C ILE A 215 -15.01 -20.30 4.13
N SER A 216 -13.71 -20.59 4.18
CA SER A 216 -12.73 -19.80 4.93
C SER A 216 -12.32 -18.55 4.17
N ALA A 217 -11.84 -17.52 4.86
CA ALA A 217 -11.12 -16.43 4.22
C ALA A 217 -9.97 -17.00 3.36
N TYR A 218 -9.66 -16.33 2.26
CA TYR A 218 -8.60 -16.74 1.30
C TYR A 218 -8.78 -18.13 0.64
N ALA A 219 -9.91 -18.82 0.82
CA ALA A 219 -10.07 -20.23 0.40
C ALA A 219 -9.80 -20.49 -1.10
N PHE A 220 -10.05 -19.51 -1.97
CA PHE A 220 -9.79 -19.54 -3.42
C PHE A 220 -8.84 -18.42 -3.86
N TYR A 221 -8.04 -17.88 -2.95
CA TYR A 221 -7.14 -16.77 -3.23
C TYR A 221 -6.16 -17.10 -4.38
N ASP A 222 -6.05 -16.23 -5.40
CA ASP A 222 -5.20 -16.42 -6.59
C ASP A 222 -5.45 -17.73 -7.37
N CYS A 223 -6.70 -18.25 -7.37
CA CYS A 223 -7.06 -19.41 -8.20
C CYS A 223 -7.21 -19.01 -9.68
N ASP A 224 -6.08 -18.68 -10.32
CA ASP A 224 -6.00 -18.11 -11.67
C ASP A 224 -6.54 -19.01 -12.79
N LEU A 225 -6.73 -20.31 -12.56
CA LEU A 225 -7.25 -21.26 -13.53
C LEU A 225 -8.75 -21.52 -13.40
N LEU A 226 -9.37 -21.07 -12.30
CA LEU A 226 -10.77 -21.33 -11.99
C LEU A 226 -11.70 -20.42 -12.81
N GLU A 227 -12.48 -20.99 -13.73
CA GLU A 227 -13.36 -20.24 -14.65
C GLU A 227 -14.79 -20.09 -14.11
N SER A 228 -15.27 -21.06 -13.30
CA SER A 228 -16.60 -20.96 -12.72
C SER A 228 -16.72 -21.66 -11.38
N VAL A 229 -17.54 -21.08 -10.48
CA VAL A 229 -17.87 -21.65 -9.17
C VAL A 229 -19.38 -21.66 -8.96
N VAL A 230 -19.89 -22.78 -8.41
CA VAL A 230 -21.27 -22.88 -7.93
C VAL A 230 -21.24 -23.03 -6.42
N ILE A 231 -21.84 -22.07 -5.71
CA ILE A 231 -21.92 -22.04 -4.25
C ILE A 231 -23.29 -22.60 -3.84
N PRO A 232 -23.34 -23.63 -2.94
CA PRO A 232 -24.58 -24.26 -2.53
C PRO A 232 -25.37 -23.42 -1.50
N ASP A 233 -26.68 -23.72 -1.34
CA ASP A 233 -27.58 -23.05 -0.40
C ASP A 233 -27.16 -23.20 1.09
N SER A 234 -26.27 -24.15 1.41
CA SER A 234 -25.73 -24.31 2.76
C SER A 234 -24.78 -23.17 3.18
N ILE A 235 -24.25 -22.44 2.22
CA ILE A 235 -23.36 -21.28 2.47
C ILE A 235 -24.22 -20.03 2.61
N THR A 236 -24.05 -19.34 3.74
CA THR A 236 -24.76 -18.09 4.05
C THR A 236 -23.88 -16.86 4.06
N GLN A 237 -22.56 -17.04 4.05
CA GLN A 237 -21.58 -15.95 4.03
C GLN A 237 -20.40 -16.31 3.12
N ILE A 238 -19.91 -15.36 2.37
CA ILE A 238 -18.62 -15.42 1.67
C ILE A 238 -17.68 -14.51 2.45
N PRO A 239 -16.62 -15.02 3.07
CA PRO A 239 -15.72 -14.20 3.88
C PRO A 239 -14.84 -13.30 3.01
N GLU A 240 -14.10 -12.41 3.68
CA GLU A 240 -13.19 -11.51 3.01
C GLU A 240 -12.17 -12.25 2.15
N ARG A 241 -11.82 -11.65 1.00
CA ARG A 241 -10.81 -12.15 0.06
C ARG A 241 -10.97 -13.62 -0.36
N ALA A 242 -12.15 -14.22 -0.18
CA ALA A 242 -12.37 -15.64 -0.48
C ALA A 242 -12.04 -16.01 -1.94
N PHE A 243 -12.32 -15.13 -2.92
CA PHE A 243 -12.02 -15.30 -4.35
C PHE A 243 -11.09 -14.19 -4.88
N TYR A 244 -10.30 -13.58 -4.01
CA TYR A 244 -9.36 -12.52 -4.41
C TYR A 244 -8.39 -13.04 -5.47
N GLY A 245 -8.17 -12.30 -6.55
CA GLY A 245 -7.20 -12.65 -7.59
C GLY A 245 -7.61 -13.78 -8.52
N CYS A 246 -8.84 -14.31 -8.45
CA CYS A 246 -9.33 -15.34 -9.37
C CYS A 246 -9.49 -14.77 -10.79
N SER A 247 -8.36 -14.48 -11.47
CA SER A 247 -8.33 -13.69 -12.70
C SER A 247 -9.09 -14.31 -13.89
N ALA A 248 -9.24 -15.64 -13.93
CA ALA A 248 -9.99 -16.36 -14.96
C ALA A 248 -11.48 -16.60 -14.59
N LEU A 249 -11.93 -16.24 -13.38
CA LEU A 249 -13.29 -16.50 -12.91
C LEU A 249 -14.30 -15.66 -13.70
N ALA A 250 -14.94 -16.30 -14.68
CA ALA A 250 -15.89 -15.65 -15.58
C ALA A 250 -17.31 -15.65 -15.04
N SER A 251 -17.66 -16.62 -14.18
CA SER A 251 -18.99 -16.73 -13.61
C SER A 251 -18.99 -17.31 -12.20
N VAL A 252 -19.85 -16.79 -11.34
CA VAL A 252 -20.12 -17.31 -10.01
C VAL A 252 -21.63 -17.41 -9.79
N SER A 253 -22.10 -18.59 -9.31
CA SER A 253 -23.49 -18.78 -8.93
C SER A 253 -23.63 -18.63 -7.42
N LEU A 254 -24.23 -17.53 -6.98
CA LEU A 254 -24.50 -17.23 -5.57
C LEU A 254 -25.88 -17.78 -5.18
N PRO A 255 -26.02 -18.40 -3.99
CA PRO A 255 -27.30 -18.88 -3.49
C PRO A 255 -28.17 -17.74 -2.92
N ASP A 256 -29.47 -17.88 -2.97
CA ASP A 256 -30.41 -16.91 -2.38
C ASP A 256 -30.35 -16.89 -0.82
N SER A 257 -29.73 -17.90 -0.20
CA SER A 257 -29.45 -17.96 1.25
C SER A 257 -28.33 -17.04 1.74
N LEU A 258 -27.55 -16.49 0.81
CA LEU A 258 -26.36 -15.69 1.14
C LEU A 258 -26.78 -14.34 1.72
N THR A 259 -26.31 -14.01 2.92
CA THR A 259 -26.64 -12.78 3.65
C THR A 259 -25.49 -11.79 3.72
N GLU A 260 -24.25 -12.25 3.44
CA GLU A 260 -23.06 -11.43 3.56
C GLU A 260 -22.01 -11.82 2.51
N ILE A 261 -21.34 -10.82 1.94
CA ILE A 261 -20.19 -10.97 1.08
C ILE A 261 -19.11 -10.02 1.61
N GLY A 262 -18.00 -10.60 2.08
CA GLY A 262 -16.92 -9.87 2.76
C GLY A 262 -16.12 -8.93 1.87
N ILE A 263 -15.27 -8.14 2.53
CA ILE A 263 -14.37 -7.16 1.91
C ILE A 263 -13.51 -7.84 0.84
N ALA A 264 -13.39 -7.20 -0.33
CA ALA A 264 -12.54 -7.66 -1.43
C ALA A 264 -12.79 -9.13 -1.87
N ALA A 265 -13.97 -9.70 -1.59
CA ALA A 265 -14.25 -11.12 -1.84
C ALA A 265 -14.03 -11.53 -3.31
N PHE A 266 -14.31 -10.66 -4.28
CA PHE A 266 -14.09 -10.87 -5.72
C PHE A 266 -13.08 -9.85 -6.31
N TYR A 267 -12.17 -9.35 -5.50
CA TYR A 267 -11.15 -8.40 -5.93
C TYR A 267 -10.25 -9.01 -7.03
N PHE A 268 -9.99 -8.29 -8.12
CA PHE A 268 -9.25 -8.77 -9.30
C PHE A 268 -9.80 -10.04 -9.98
N CYS A 269 -11.10 -10.32 -9.90
CA CYS A 269 -11.75 -11.30 -10.76
C CYS A 269 -11.94 -10.71 -12.18
N ALA A 270 -10.82 -10.53 -12.91
CA ALA A 270 -10.78 -9.74 -14.14
C ALA A 270 -11.68 -10.28 -15.27
N ALA A 271 -11.91 -11.60 -15.32
CA ALA A 271 -12.76 -12.23 -16.32
C ALA A 271 -14.27 -12.21 -15.96
N LEU A 272 -14.66 -11.79 -14.75
CA LEU A 272 -16.05 -11.81 -14.30
C LEU A 272 -16.90 -10.84 -15.13
N THR A 273 -17.86 -11.38 -15.89
CA THR A 273 -18.68 -10.59 -16.84
C THR A 273 -19.96 -10.07 -16.23
N ASP A 274 -20.56 -10.84 -15.30
CA ASP A 274 -21.75 -10.51 -14.56
C ASP A 274 -21.77 -11.25 -13.22
N ILE A 275 -22.48 -10.70 -12.25
CA ILE A 275 -22.74 -11.32 -10.96
C ILE A 275 -24.14 -10.94 -10.50
N ARG A 276 -24.95 -11.94 -10.16
CA ARG A 276 -26.28 -11.72 -9.59
C ARG A 276 -26.17 -11.72 -8.06
N LEU A 277 -26.29 -10.53 -7.48
CA LEU A 277 -26.33 -10.36 -6.03
C LEU A 277 -27.70 -10.82 -5.48
N PRO A 278 -27.74 -11.65 -4.41
CA PRO A 278 -29.01 -12.06 -3.81
C PRO A 278 -29.71 -10.90 -3.11
N ALA A 279 -31.07 -10.97 -3.08
CA ALA A 279 -31.90 -9.94 -2.44
C ALA A 279 -31.81 -9.91 -0.90
N SER A 280 -31.01 -10.78 -0.31
CA SER A 280 -30.78 -10.89 1.14
C SER A 280 -29.60 -10.06 1.62
N ILE A 281 -28.67 -9.64 0.72
CA ILE A 281 -27.54 -8.81 1.12
C ILE A 281 -27.99 -7.36 1.34
N THR A 282 -27.40 -6.70 2.34
CA THR A 282 -27.71 -5.31 2.70
C THR A 282 -26.56 -4.35 2.45
N GLU A 283 -25.40 -4.87 2.08
CA GLU A 283 -24.18 -4.09 1.85
C GLU A 283 -23.40 -4.63 0.64
N ILE A 284 -22.88 -3.75 -0.17
CA ILE A 284 -21.77 -4.00 -1.09
C ILE A 284 -20.50 -3.60 -0.35
N SER A 285 -19.75 -4.60 0.12
CA SER A 285 -18.57 -4.36 0.96
C SER A 285 -17.46 -3.63 0.22
N ALA A 286 -16.54 -3.02 0.98
CA ALA A 286 -15.42 -2.30 0.41
C ALA A 286 -14.56 -3.20 -0.52
N GLY A 287 -14.18 -2.65 -1.68
CA GLY A 287 -13.38 -3.37 -2.67
C GLY A 287 -14.02 -4.62 -3.27
N LEU A 288 -15.29 -4.90 -3.02
CA LEU A 288 -15.94 -6.18 -3.35
C LEU A 288 -15.68 -6.66 -4.78
N LEU A 289 -15.83 -5.79 -5.77
CA LEU A 289 -15.68 -6.08 -7.21
C LEU A 289 -14.54 -5.26 -7.84
N SER A 290 -13.66 -4.70 -7.03
CA SER A 290 -12.52 -3.94 -7.52
C SER A 290 -11.65 -4.79 -8.46
N GLY A 291 -11.26 -4.22 -9.60
CA GLY A 291 -10.48 -4.94 -10.62
C GLY A 291 -11.26 -5.95 -11.49
N CYS A 292 -12.59 -6.04 -11.35
CA CYS A 292 -13.44 -6.85 -12.23
C CYS A 292 -13.60 -6.16 -13.60
N SER A 293 -12.52 -6.12 -14.37
CA SER A 293 -12.43 -5.32 -15.61
C SER A 293 -13.39 -5.72 -16.71
N SER A 294 -13.86 -6.97 -16.73
CA SER A 294 -14.85 -7.47 -17.70
C SER A 294 -16.31 -7.30 -17.25
N LEU A 295 -16.56 -6.84 -16.01
CA LEU A 295 -17.90 -6.66 -15.49
C LEU A 295 -18.63 -5.56 -16.26
N ALA A 296 -19.61 -5.96 -17.07
CA ALA A 296 -20.32 -5.05 -17.97
C ALA A 296 -21.61 -4.50 -17.38
N THR A 297 -22.27 -5.28 -16.52
CA THR A 297 -23.54 -4.93 -15.89
C THR A 297 -23.57 -5.42 -14.45
N LEU A 298 -24.23 -4.65 -13.58
CA LEU A 298 -24.53 -5.04 -12.21
C LEU A 298 -25.90 -4.50 -11.82
N GLU A 299 -26.76 -5.38 -11.31
CA GLU A 299 -28.00 -5.01 -10.68
C GLU A 299 -27.82 -4.99 -9.15
N ILE A 300 -28.02 -3.82 -8.54
CA ILE A 300 -27.96 -3.65 -7.09
C ILE A 300 -29.35 -3.92 -6.52
N PRO A 301 -29.52 -4.92 -5.63
CA PRO A 301 -30.82 -5.22 -5.01
C PRO A 301 -31.35 -4.06 -4.16
N ASP A 302 -32.68 -3.93 -4.08
CA ASP A 302 -33.36 -2.94 -3.22
C ASP A 302 -33.14 -3.17 -1.70
N SER A 303 -32.53 -4.28 -1.31
CA SER A 303 -32.11 -4.55 0.08
C SER A 303 -30.82 -3.82 0.48
N VAL A 304 -30.01 -3.40 -0.51
CA VAL A 304 -28.72 -2.77 -0.25
C VAL A 304 -28.90 -1.36 0.27
N THR A 305 -28.26 -1.07 1.40
CA THR A 305 -28.29 0.25 2.06
C THR A 305 -26.95 0.95 2.05
N ILE A 306 -25.84 0.19 1.88
CA ILE A 306 -24.45 0.69 1.93
C ILE A 306 -23.71 0.21 0.69
N ILE A 307 -22.96 1.11 0.06
CA ILE A 307 -21.92 0.81 -0.94
C ILE A 307 -20.58 1.24 -0.34
N GLY A 308 -19.71 0.27 -0.08
CA GLY A 308 -18.38 0.51 0.48
C GLY A 308 -17.45 1.27 -0.46
N GLY A 309 -16.39 1.86 0.10
CA GLY A 309 -15.35 2.51 -0.70
C GLY A 309 -14.66 1.51 -1.63
N ASP A 310 -14.14 2.02 -2.75
CA ASP A 310 -13.39 1.24 -3.75
C ASP A 310 -14.12 0.00 -4.34
N ALA A 311 -15.43 -0.14 -4.09
CA ALA A 311 -16.19 -1.35 -4.45
C ALA A 311 -16.12 -1.72 -5.94
N PHE A 312 -15.94 -0.74 -6.83
CA PHE A 312 -15.93 -0.90 -8.30
C PHE A 312 -14.70 -0.29 -8.97
N VAL A 313 -13.62 -0.06 -8.22
CA VAL A 313 -12.35 0.44 -8.79
C VAL A 313 -11.90 -0.46 -9.94
N GLY A 314 -11.55 0.12 -11.07
CA GLY A 314 -11.03 -0.67 -12.21
C GLY A 314 -12.06 -1.55 -12.93
N CYS A 315 -13.37 -1.40 -12.69
CA CYS A 315 -14.44 -2.03 -13.47
C CYS A 315 -14.58 -1.33 -14.84
N THR A 316 -13.59 -1.50 -15.71
CA THR A 316 -13.47 -0.72 -16.96
C THR A 316 -14.58 -0.97 -17.98
N SER A 317 -15.25 -2.14 -17.93
CA SER A 317 -16.39 -2.47 -18.80
C SER A 317 -17.73 -1.97 -18.26
N LEU A 318 -17.81 -1.55 -16.98
CA LEU A 318 -19.05 -1.07 -16.36
C LEU A 318 -19.28 0.39 -16.75
N THR A 319 -20.19 0.60 -17.72
CA THR A 319 -20.42 1.94 -18.32
C THR A 319 -21.59 2.70 -17.70
N SER A 320 -22.51 2.00 -17.07
CA SER A 320 -23.67 2.59 -16.40
C SER A 320 -24.11 1.72 -15.23
N MET A 321 -24.74 2.33 -14.22
CA MET A 321 -25.25 1.68 -13.02
C MET A 321 -26.53 2.37 -12.56
N THR A 322 -27.43 1.59 -11.95
CA THR A 322 -28.57 2.14 -11.20
C THR A 322 -28.33 1.94 -9.71
N ILE A 323 -28.40 3.00 -8.93
CA ILE A 323 -28.35 2.94 -7.47
C ILE A 323 -29.79 3.07 -6.95
N PRO A 324 -30.31 2.06 -6.22
CA PRO A 324 -31.65 2.09 -5.68
C PRO A 324 -31.80 3.11 -4.53
N ASP A 325 -33.04 3.51 -4.25
CA ASP A 325 -33.37 4.50 -3.21
C ASP A 325 -33.10 3.99 -1.78
N SER A 326 -32.94 2.69 -1.62
CA SER A 326 -32.53 2.04 -0.37
C SER A 326 -31.11 2.40 0.05
N VAL A 327 -30.23 2.73 -0.90
CA VAL A 327 -28.86 3.10 -0.59
C VAL A 327 -28.82 4.47 0.08
N THR A 328 -28.36 4.51 1.31
CA THR A 328 -28.26 5.72 2.14
C THR A 328 -26.82 6.12 2.44
N GLU A 329 -25.85 5.21 2.21
CA GLU A 329 -24.45 5.44 2.45
C GLU A 329 -23.60 4.97 1.26
N ILE A 330 -22.66 5.82 0.84
CA ILE A 330 -21.64 5.52 -0.16
C ILE A 330 -20.31 5.98 0.44
N GLY A 331 -19.36 5.06 0.53
CA GLY A 331 -18.00 5.31 1.03
C GLY A 331 -17.19 6.26 0.15
N ALA A 332 -15.92 6.43 0.45
CA ALA A 332 -15.00 7.18 -0.40
C ALA A 332 -15.09 6.65 -1.83
N ASN A 333 -15.10 7.54 -2.82
CA ASN A 333 -15.47 7.25 -4.22
C ASN A 333 -15.30 5.77 -4.63
N PRO A 334 -16.36 5.00 -4.79
CA PRO A 334 -16.26 3.56 -5.12
C PRO A 334 -15.93 3.27 -6.58
N PHE A 335 -15.77 4.28 -7.46
CA PHE A 335 -15.71 4.15 -8.91
C PHE A 335 -14.41 4.56 -9.61
N PRO A 336 -13.27 4.83 -8.93
CA PRO A 336 -12.05 5.23 -9.64
C PRO A 336 -11.64 4.22 -10.70
N ARG A 337 -11.09 4.69 -11.82
CA ARG A 337 -10.67 3.84 -12.95
C ARG A 337 -11.78 2.94 -13.54
N SER A 338 -13.05 3.16 -13.18
CA SER A 338 -14.18 2.44 -13.83
C SER A 338 -14.48 3.01 -15.23
N GLY A 339 -15.20 2.23 -16.04
CA GLY A 339 -15.73 2.70 -17.33
C GLY A 339 -16.97 3.59 -17.20
N LEU A 340 -17.37 3.95 -15.98
CA LEU A 340 -18.66 4.54 -15.67
C LEU A 340 -18.81 5.92 -16.31
N GLN A 341 -19.88 6.08 -17.12
CA GLN A 341 -20.23 7.34 -17.79
C GLN A 341 -21.46 7.97 -17.16
N SER A 342 -22.32 7.17 -16.53
CA SER A 342 -23.55 7.65 -15.90
C SER A 342 -24.01 6.74 -14.75
N ILE A 343 -24.64 7.37 -13.76
CA ILE A 343 -25.43 6.69 -12.71
C ILE A 343 -26.88 7.12 -12.87
N THR A 344 -27.80 6.15 -12.78
CA THR A 344 -29.23 6.38 -12.72
C THR A 344 -29.69 6.36 -11.25
N LEU A 345 -30.39 7.40 -10.85
CA LEU A 345 -31.10 7.53 -9.57
C LEU A 345 -32.57 7.81 -9.85
N SER A 346 -33.46 7.48 -8.93
CA SER A 346 -34.84 8.03 -8.99
C SER A 346 -34.82 9.55 -8.81
N LEU A 347 -35.78 10.25 -9.37
CA LEU A 347 -35.91 11.71 -9.24
C LEU A 347 -36.09 12.14 -7.77
N ASP A 348 -36.67 11.26 -6.97
CA ASP A 348 -36.99 11.52 -5.56
C ASP A 348 -36.01 10.83 -4.60
N ASN A 349 -34.83 10.34 -5.10
CA ASN A 349 -33.82 9.73 -4.23
C ASN A 349 -33.55 10.62 -3.02
N PRO A 350 -33.66 10.11 -1.77
CA PRO A 350 -33.62 10.97 -0.58
C PRO A 350 -32.20 11.50 -0.26
N THR A 351 -31.17 10.76 -0.64
CA THR A 351 -29.80 10.98 -0.16
C THR A 351 -28.88 11.56 -1.22
N PHE A 352 -28.99 11.10 -2.47
CA PHE A 352 -28.07 11.43 -3.54
C PHE A 352 -28.75 12.15 -4.72
N ALA A 353 -27.95 12.87 -5.48
CA ALA A 353 -28.32 13.45 -6.77
C ALA A 353 -27.19 13.24 -7.78
N VAL A 354 -27.54 13.18 -9.06
CA VAL A 354 -26.57 13.33 -10.15
C VAL A 354 -26.73 14.74 -10.70
N VAL A 355 -25.65 15.53 -10.60
CA VAL A 355 -25.63 16.93 -11.05
C VAL A 355 -24.50 17.09 -12.03
N ASP A 356 -24.80 17.48 -13.28
CA ASP A 356 -23.85 17.67 -14.38
C ASP A 356 -22.85 16.50 -14.57
N GLY A 357 -23.32 15.27 -14.28
CA GLY A 357 -22.53 14.05 -14.46
C GLY A 357 -21.62 13.70 -13.28
N ALA A 358 -21.83 14.29 -12.12
CA ALA A 358 -21.19 13.93 -10.87
C ALA A 358 -22.25 13.43 -9.85
N LEU A 359 -21.86 12.46 -9.04
CA LEU A 359 -22.66 12.00 -7.90
C LEU A 359 -22.44 12.95 -6.72
N VAL A 360 -23.53 13.44 -6.15
CA VAL A 360 -23.53 14.41 -5.05
C VAL A 360 -24.35 13.91 -3.88
N ARG A 361 -23.82 14.01 -2.66
CA ARG A 361 -24.56 13.80 -1.41
C ARG A 361 -25.32 15.06 -1.04
N LYS A 362 -26.65 14.95 -0.91
CA LYS A 362 -27.54 16.10 -0.68
C LYS A 362 -27.41 16.72 0.70
N ALA A 363 -27.05 15.91 1.72
CA ALA A 363 -27.01 16.37 3.12
C ALA A 363 -26.04 17.52 3.37
N ASP A 364 -24.92 17.54 2.63
CA ASP A 364 -23.83 18.51 2.79
C ASP A 364 -23.30 19.07 1.46
N ASN A 365 -23.98 18.78 0.36
CA ASN A 365 -23.58 19.15 -1.00
C ASN A 365 -22.13 18.73 -1.33
N THR A 366 -21.70 17.55 -0.88
CA THR A 366 -20.39 16.98 -1.21
C THR A 366 -20.45 16.27 -2.57
N LEU A 367 -19.56 16.64 -3.49
CA LEU A 367 -19.34 15.92 -4.74
C LEU A 367 -18.54 14.66 -4.43
N LEU A 368 -19.18 13.49 -4.51
CA LEU A 368 -18.59 12.19 -4.13
C LEU A 368 -17.79 11.54 -5.25
N SER A 369 -18.25 11.68 -6.50
CA SER A 369 -17.59 11.06 -7.64
C SER A 369 -17.92 11.75 -8.94
N TYR A 370 -16.90 12.07 -9.72
CA TYR A 370 -16.98 12.36 -11.14
C TYR A 370 -16.63 11.08 -11.92
N PHE A 371 -17.41 10.74 -12.97
CA PHE A 371 -17.30 9.44 -13.60
C PHE A 371 -16.15 9.37 -14.59
N CYS A 372 -15.14 8.50 -14.32
CA CYS A 372 -13.92 8.38 -15.11
C CYS A 372 -14.15 7.97 -16.58
N GLY A 373 -15.25 7.27 -16.89
CA GLY A 373 -15.62 6.89 -18.25
C GLY A 373 -16.09 8.06 -19.13
N ARG A 374 -16.36 9.23 -18.55
CA ARG A 374 -16.60 10.48 -19.31
C ARG A 374 -15.28 10.95 -19.89
N GLN A 375 -15.30 11.36 -21.12
CA GLN A 375 -14.10 11.81 -21.83
C GLN A 375 -14.06 13.34 -21.97
N ASP A 376 -14.60 14.07 -20.98
CA ASP A 376 -14.64 15.53 -20.99
C ASP A 376 -13.22 16.07 -20.75
N ALA A 377 -12.77 16.98 -21.63
CA ALA A 377 -11.48 17.65 -21.47
C ALA A 377 -11.56 18.82 -20.46
N ALA A 378 -12.75 19.34 -20.18
CA ALA A 378 -12.97 20.42 -19.23
C ALA A 378 -14.24 20.17 -18.42
N TYR A 379 -14.20 20.49 -17.12
CA TYR A 379 -15.34 20.38 -16.25
C TYR A 379 -15.47 21.61 -15.35
N THR A 380 -16.71 22.08 -15.20
CA THR A 380 -17.03 23.14 -14.23
C THR A 380 -17.86 22.53 -13.11
N ILE A 381 -17.33 22.55 -11.89
CA ILE A 381 -18.07 22.09 -10.70
C ILE A 381 -19.29 23.00 -10.51
N PRO A 382 -20.50 22.44 -10.35
CA PRO A 382 -21.72 23.23 -10.20
C PRO A 382 -21.69 24.14 -8.98
N GLN A 383 -22.26 25.35 -9.12
CA GLN A 383 -22.46 26.24 -7.98
C GLN A 383 -23.34 25.57 -6.91
N GLY A 384 -22.97 25.76 -5.63
CA GLY A 384 -23.66 25.16 -4.50
C GLY A 384 -23.04 23.84 -4.01
N ILE A 385 -22.06 23.27 -4.73
CA ILE A 385 -21.18 22.24 -4.16
C ILE A 385 -20.32 22.90 -3.08
N LEU A 386 -20.30 22.30 -1.88
CA LEU A 386 -19.58 22.83 -0.71
C LEU A 386 -18.24 22.08 -0.47
N ALA A 387 -18.16 20.82 -0.86
CA ALA A 387 -16.97 20.01 -0.71
C ALA A 387 -16.73 19.12 -1.94
N ILE A 388 -15.46 18.92 -2.28
CA ILE A 388 -15.01 17.88 -3.18
C ILE A 388 -14.59 16.72 -2.28
N GLY A 389 -15.23 15.55 -2.41
CA GLY A 389 -15.00 14.39 -1.57
C GLY A 389 -13.67 13.68 -1.87
N ASP A 390 -13.32 12.73 -1.02
CA ASP A 390 -12.13 11.90 -1.19
C ASP A 390 -12.21 11.10 -2.50
N ASN A 391 -11.09 11.04 -3.23
CA ASN A 391 -10.98 10.38 -4.54
C ASN A 391 -11.98 10.88 -5.62
N ALA A 392 -12.67 12.01 -5.43
CA ALA A 392 -13.83 12.40 -6.25
C ALA A 392 -13.54 12.48 -7.76
N PHE A 393 -12.35 12.88 -8.17
CA PHE A 393 -11.85 12.92 -9.54
C PHE A 393 -10.66 12.00 -9.79
N ALA A 394 -10.36 11.08 -8.85
CA ALA A 394 -9.19 10.23 -9.01
C ALA A 394 -9.22 9.44 -10.33
N TYR A 395 -8.07 9.41 -11.03
CA TYR A 395 -7.87 8.72 -12.33
C TYR A 395 -8.71 9.27 -13.50
N VAL A 396 -9.14 10.52 -13.46
CA VAL A 396 -9.82 11.17 -14.60
C VAL A 396 -8.77 11.74 -15.56
N ASP A 397 -8.10 10.85 -16.30
CA ASP A 397 -6.98 11.19 -17.20
C ASP A 397 -7.38 12.12 -18.37
N SER A 398 -8.65 12.13 -18.77
CA SER A 398 -9.16 12.98 -19.86
C SER A 398 -9.26 14.46 -19.49
N LEU A 399 -9.36 14.78 -18.18
CA LEU A 399 -9.61 16.12 -17.69
C LEU A 399 -8.35 16.99 -17.81
N GLN A 400 -8.40 18.01 -18.69
CA GLN A 400 -7.31 18.96 -18.91
C GLN A 400 -7.46 20.23 -18.07
N SER A 401 -8.71 20.63 -17.78
CA SER A 401 -8.99 21.80 -16.97
C SER A 401 -10.21 21.61 -16.08
N ILE A 402 -10.19 22.20 -14.88
CA ILE A 402 -11.31 22.20 -13.95
C ILE A 402 -11.55 23.63 -13.42
N THR A 403 -12.84 24.00 -13.31
CA THR A 403 -13.24 25.23 -12.63
C THR A 403 -13.87 24.88 -11.29
N ILE A 404 -13.25 25.33 -10.20
CA ILE A 404 -13.73 25.16 -8.82
C ILE A 404 -14.44 26.46 -8.41
N PRO A 405 -15.75 26.43 -8.08
CA PRO A 405 -16.48 27.64 -7.73
C PRO A 405 -16.20 28.08 -6.29
N ASP A 406 -16.45 29.38 -6.00
CA ASP A 406 -16.29 29.99 -4.66
C ASP A 406 -17.21 29.38 -3.58
N SER A 407 -18.15 28.50 -3.94
CA SER A 407 -18.93 27.76 -2.95
C SER A 407 -18.16 26.64 -2.28
N VAL A 408 -17.09 26.11 -2.91
CA VAL A 408 -16.29 25.00 -2.37
C VAL A 408 -15.40 25.50 -1.23
N THR A 409 -15.47 24.81 -0.09
CA THR A 409 -14.73 25.15 1.13
C THR A 409 -13.66 24.12 1.50
N SER A 410 -13.75 22.90 0.93
CA SER A 410 -12.77 21.82 1.18
C SER A 410 -12.56 20.92 -0.03
N ILE A 411 -11.35 20.41 -0.15
CA ILE A 411 -10.96 19.39 -1.13
C ILE A 411 -10.46 18.19 -0.33
N GLY A 412 -11.02 17.00 -0.58
CA GLY A 412 -10.74 15.77 0.14
C GLY A 412 -9.40 15.14 -0.21
N HIS A 413 -9.08 14.04 0.49
CA HIS A 413 -7.88 13.24 0.23
C HIS A 413 -7.91 12.65 -1.18
N SER A 414 -6.76 12.66 -1.88
CA SER A 414 -6.61 12.06 -3.21
C SER A 414 -7.67 12.56 -4.24
N ALA A 415 -8.29 13.73 -4.00
CA ALA A 415 -9.45 14.18 -4.79
C ALA A 415 -9.17 14.24 -6.30
N PHE A 416 -7.96 14.55 -6.73
CA PHE A 416 -7.49 14.58 -8.11
C PHE A 416 -6.30 13.65 -8.37
N LEU A 417 -6.14 12.63 -7.52
CA LEU A 417 -5.06 11.65 -7.66
C LEU A 417 -5.03 11.06 -9.08
N PHE A 418 -3.83 11.01 -9.72
CA PHE A 418 -3.64 10.51 -11.09
C PHE A 418 -4.48 11.22 -12.16
N CYS A 419 -4.87 12.49 -11.99
CA CYS A 419 -5.44 13.30 -13.07
C CYS A 419 -4.33 13.74 -14.04
N ARG A 420 -3.79 12.79 -14.82
CA ARG A 420 -2.61 13.01 -15.67
C ARG A 420 -2.81 14.00 -16.80
N GLY A 421 -4.06 14.29 -17.19
CA GLY A 421 -4.39 15.29 -18.21
C GLY A 421 -4.44 16.73 -17.71
N LEU A 422 -4.55 16.93 -16.38
CA LEU A 422 -4.78 18.26 -15.77
C LEU A 422 -3.54 19.14 -15.92
N THR A 423 -3.70 20.32 -16.55
CA THR A 423 -2.57 21.20 -16.89
C THR A 423 -2.39 22.36 -15.94
N ASP A 424 -3.47 22.89 -15.42
CA ASP A 424 -3.49 24.01 -14.49
C ASP A 424 -4.71 23.95 -13.56
N VAL A 425 -4.56 24.44 -12.35
CA VAL A 425 -5.64 24.53 -11.36
C VAL A 425 -5.55 25.85 -10.61
N THR A 426 -6.69 26.53 -10.53
CA THR A 426 -6.88 27.67 -9.62
C THR A 426 -7.84 27.24 -8.51
N ILE A 427 -7.35 27.23 -7.28
CA ILE A 427 -8.15 26.91 -6.10
C ILE A 427 -8.63 28.21 -5.47
N PRO A 428 -9.95 28.42 -5.32
CA PRO A 428 -10.49 29.69 -4.82
C PRO A 428 -10.19 29.89 -3.33
N ASP A 429 -10.13 31.16 -2.88
CA ASP A 429 -9.84 31.51 -1.47
C ASP A 429 -10.91 31.04 -0.46
N SER A 430 -12.05 30.55 -0.93
CA SER A 430 -13.06 29.89 -0.11
C SER A 430 -12.61 28.54 0.44
N VAL A 431 -11.64 27.87 -0.22
CA VAL A 431 -11.10 26.56 0.20
C VAL A 431 -10.15 26.77 1.36
N THR A 432 -10.48 26.21 2.52
CA THR A 432 -9.69 26.30 3.76
C THR A 432 -8.90 25.04 4.10
N SER A 433 -9.19 23.92 3.43
CA SER A 433 -8.47 22.66 3.60
C SER A 433 -8.34 21.89 2.30
N ILE A 434 -7.16 21.30 2.10
CA ILE A 434 -6.85 20.41 0.98
C ILE A 434 -6.26 19.14 1.59
N GLY A 435 -6.84 18.00 1.27
CA GLY A 435 -6.44 16.69 1.83
C GLY A 435 -5.10 16.20 1.27
N ASN A 436 -4.53 15.21 1.96
CA ASN A 436 -3.28 14.55 1.55
C ASN A 436 -3.42 13.96 0.13
N SER A 437 -2.34 14.00 -0.64
CA SER A 437 -2.27 13.45 -2.00
C SER A 437 -3.30 14.05 -2.99
N ALA A 438 -3.95 15.19 -2.67
CA ALA A 438 -5.07 15.69 -3.47
C ALA A 438 -4.73 15.91 -4.94
N PHE A 439 -3.49 16.23 -5.29
CA PHE A 439 -3.00 16.41 -6.67
C PHE A 439 -1.79 15.51 -6.97
N SER A 440 -1.59 14.43 -6.21
CA SER A 440 -0.49 13.50 -6.45
C SER A 440 -0.61 12.86 -7.85
N ASP A 441 0.54 12.64 -8.50
CA ASP A 441 0.65 12.02 -9.84
C ASP A 441 -0.12 12.78 -10.96
N CYS A 442 -0.38 14.08 -10.77
CA CYS A 442 -0.89 14.95 -11.83
C CYS A 442 0.27 15.33 -12.77
N SER A 443 0.77 14.38 -13.56
CA SER A 443 2.03 14.50 -14.31
C SER A 443 2.05 15.58 -15.41
N SER A 444 0.89 16.14 -15.79
CA SER A 444 0.81 17.30 -16.73
C SER A 444 0.56 18.64 -16.01
N LEU A 445 0.44 18.65 -14.69
CA LEU A 445 0.13 19.86 -13.92
C LEU A 445 1.35 20.79 -13.87
N ALA A 446 1.30 21.86 -14.66
CA ALA A 446 2.42 22.79 -14.79
C ALA A 446 2.38 23.94 -13.78
N THR A 447 1.18 24.40 -13.41
CA THR A 447 0.98 25.53 -12.50
C THR A 447 -0.22 25.30 -11.58
N VAL A 448 -0.10 25.74 -10.33
CA VAL A 448 -1.18 25.75 -9.34
C VAL A 448 -1.25 27.10 -8.65
N THR A 449 -2.48 27.64 -8.53
CA THR A 449 -2.73 28.78 -7.66
C THR A 449 -3.40 28.27 -6.39
N LEU A 450 -2.70 28.42 -5.26
CA LEU A 450 -3.17 28.01 -3.94
C LEU A 450 -3.97 29.15 -3.28
N PRO A 451 -5.01 28.82 -2.48
CA PRO A 451 -5.81 29.82 -1.77
C PRO A 451 -5.03 30.39 -0.58
N ALA A 452 -5.23 31.69 -0.31
CA ALA A 452 -4.58 32.36 0.83
C ALA A 452 -5.07 31.88 2.21
N SER A 453 -6.07 31.01 2.25
CA SER A 453 -6.75 30.54 3.46
C SER A 453 -6.18 29.24 4.07
N ILE A 454 -5.34 28.48 3.33
CA ILE A 454 -4.77 27.24 3.84
C ILE A 454 -3.63 27.49 4.83
N SER A 455 -3.50 26.62 5.84
CA SER A 455 -2.47 26.74 6.88
C SER A 455 -1.27 25.78 6.69
N GLU A 456 -1.40 24.83 5.77
CA GLU A 456 -0.34 23.86 5.44
C GLU A 456 -0.40 23.44 3.97
N ILE A 457 0.75 22.99 3.46
CA ILE A 457 0.83 22.14 2.27
C ILE A 457 0.75 20.71 2.78
N SER A 458 -0.34 20.02 2.50
CA SER A 458 -0.63 18.67 3.02
C SER A 458 0.39 17.63 2.52
N ASP A 459 0.46 16.48 3.19
CA ASP A 459 1.37 15.41 2.83
C ASP A 459 1.09 14.90 1.41
N HIS A 460 2.14 14.68 0.63
CA HIS A 460 2.10 14.20 -0.76
C HIS A 460 1.25 15.08 -1.71
N LEU A 461 0.94 16.32 -1.35
CA LEU A 461 -0.04 17.15 -2.09
C LEU A 461 0.25 17.21 -3.59
N PHE A 462 1.52 17.39 -3.99
CA PHE A 462 1.99 17.47 -5.38
C PHE A 462 3.03 16.39 -5.68
N PHE A 463 3.01 15.26 -4.96
CA PHE A 463 3.92 14.16 -5.21
C PHE A 463 3.86 13.73 -6.69
N ALA A 464 5.02 13.54 -7.33
CA ALA A 464 5.15 13.13 -8.74
C ALA A 464 4.39 14.03 -9.75
N CYS A 465 4.30 15.34 -9.47
CA CYS A 465 3.88 16.32 -10.45
C CYS A 465 5.08 16.71 -11.33
N ASP A 466 5.45 15.84 -12.29
CA ASP A 466 6.71 15.90 -13.05
C ASP A 466 6.99 17.24 -13.73
N VAL A 467 5.95 17.92 -14.22
CA VAL A 467 6.09 19.19 -14.97
C VAL A 467 5.73 20.42 -14.15
N LEU A 468 5.43 20.28 -12.86
CA LEU A 468 5.13 21.39 -11.98
C LEU A 468 6.35 22.32 -11.88
N SER A 469 6.23 23.52 -12.42
CA SER A 469 7.34 24.47 -12.54
C SER A 469 7.23 25.67 -11.61
N SER A 470 6.03 25.93 -11.10
CA SER A 470 5.77 27.09 -10.25
C SER A 470 4.61 26.84 -9.29
N VAL A 471 4.83 27.10 -8.02
CA VAL A 471 3.81 27.14 -6.97
C VAL A 471 4.07 28.35 -6.09
N ASN A 472 3.04 29.13 -5.83
CA ASN A 472 3.12 30.23 -4.86
C ASN A 472 2.59 29.73 -3.51
N ILE A 473 3.47 29.55 -2.52
CA ILE A 473 3.08 29.17 -1.16
C ILE A 473 2.55 30.41 -0.43
N PRO A 474 1.29 30.41 0.06
CA PRO A 474 0.72 31.56 0.77
C PRO A 474 1.42 31.83 2.12
N ASP A 475 1.41 33.11 2.54
CA ASP A 475 1.93 33.56 3.85
C ASP A 475 1.17 32.99 5.07
N SER A 476 0.06 32.30 4.86
CA SER A 476 -0.69 31.59 5.89
C SER A 476 -0.12 30.21 6.22
N VAL A 477 0.73 29.66 5.34
CA VAL A 477 1.28 28.30 5.47
C VAL A 477 2.37 28.26 6.53
N THR A 478 2.23 27.34 7.47
CA THR A 478 3.18 27.12 8.57
C THR A 478 3.95 25.82 8.48
N ARG A 479 3.47 24.86 7.65
CA ARG A 479 4.06 23.53 7.47
C ARG A 479 4.07 23.14 5.98
N ILE A 480 5.19 22.61 5.50
CA ILE A 480 5.27 21.89 4.23
C ILE A 480 5.33 20.41 4.60
N GLY A 481 4.30 19.66 4.21
CA GLY A 481 4.07 18.27 4.61
C GLY A 481 5.04 17.27 3.99
N GLU A 482 4.91 16.03 4.47
CA GLU A 482 5.73 14.91 4.01
C GLU A 482 5.60 14.69 2.50
N SER A 483 6.75 14.59 1.82
CA SER A 483 6.83 14.34 0.38
C SER A 483 5.96 15.27 -0.49
N ALA A 484 5.60 16.46 0.02
CA ALA A 484 4.61 17.35 -0.61
C ALA A 484 5.00 17.77 -2.04
N PHE A 485 6.30 17.92 -2.33
CA PHE A 485 6.86 18.24 -3.65
C PHE A 485 7.87 17.19 -4.11
N ALA A 486 7.82 15.98 -3.56
CA ALA A 486 8.74 14.93 -3.97
C ALA A 486 8.50 14.53 -5.43
N SER A 487 9.59 14.28 -6.17
CA SER A 487 9.56 13.93 -7.61
C SER A 487 8.96 15.02 -8.52
N CYS A 488 8.97 16.29 -8.12
CA CYS A 488 8.62 17.43 -8.98
C CYS A 488 9.82 17.84 -9.83
N ASP A 489 10.06 17.14 -10.95
CA ASP A 489 11.29 17.26 -11.76
C ASP A 489 11.54 18.66 -12.35
N GLN A 490 10.48 19.43 -12.64
CA GLN A 490 10.57 20.78 -13.23
C GLN A 490 10.47 21.91 -12.20
N LEU A 491 10.32 21.60 -10.92
CA LEU A 491 10.28 22.62 -9.87
C LEU A 491 11.72 23.05 -9.54
N HIS A 492 12.21 24.06 -10.26
CA HIS A 492 13.59 24.51 -10.13
C HIS A 492 13.82 25.49 -8.98
N THR A 493 12.82 26.25 -8.64
CA THR A 493 12.85 27.23 -7.54
C THR A 493 11.54 27.23 -6.79
N ILE A 494 11.59 27.50 -5.50
CA ILE A 494 10.41 27.69 -4.65
C ILE A 494 10.70 28.79 -3.63
N ASP A 495 9.75 29.70 -3.47
CA ASP A 495 9.79 30.72 -2.43
C ASP A 495 9.10 30.18 -1.18
N ILE A 496 9.85 29.98 -0.10
CA ILE A 496 9.33 29.51 1.19
C ILE A 496 9.05 30.76 2.06
N PRO A 497 7.79 31.04 2.43
CA PRO A 497 7.46 32.26 3.19
C PRO A 497 7.95 32.18 4.64
N ASP A 498 8.15 33.37 5.26
CA ASP A 498 8.58 33.50 6.66
C ASP A 498 7.58 32.96 7.69
N SER A 499 6.41 32.52 7.28
CA SER A 499 5.43 31.83 8.12
C SER A 499 5.74 30.35 8.34
N VAL A 500 6.51 29.72 7.43
CA VAL A 500 6.83 28.29 7.52
C VAL A 500 7.80 28.03 8.66
N THR A 501 7.44 27.06 9.51
CA THR A 501 8.25 26.63 10.67
C THR A 501 8.77 25.21 10.55
N ILE A 502 8.10 24.37 9.74
CA ILE A 502 8.40 22.95 9.53
C ILE A 502 8.46 22.64 8.04
N ILE A 503 9.53 22.01 7.59
CA ILE A 503 9.66 21.29 6.33
C ILE A 503 9.79 19.82 6.71
N ASP A 504 8.81 19.00 6.32
CA ASP A 504 8.71 17.62 6.79
C ASP A 504 9.54 16.61 5.99
N HIS A 505 9.44 15.32 6.34
CA HIS A 505 10.21 14.25 5.74
C HIS A 505 10.04 14.20 4.21
N GLY A 506 11.15 14.07 3.49
CA GLY A 506 11.13 13.95 2.02
C GLY A 506 10.44 15.08 1.26
N ALA A 507 10.11 16.21 1.88
CA ALA A 507 9.25 17.25 1.30
C ALA A 507 9.64 17.66 -0.14
N PHE A 508 10.92 17.65 -0.47
CA PHE A 508 11.48 17.95 -1.80
C PHE A 508 12.34 16.82 -2.37
N GLN A 509 12.21 15.61 -1.84
CA GLN A 509 12.99 14.46 -2.30
C GLN A 509 12.83 14.25 -3.82
N LEU A 510 13.94 13.96 -4.54
CA LEU A 510 13.94 13.73 -5.99
C LEU A 510 13.44 14.91 -6.84
N SER A 511 13.25 16.10 -6.25
CA SER A 511 12.78 17.29 -7.00
C SER A 511 13.87 17.91 -7.86
N GLY A 512 13.44 18.70 -8.85
CA GLY A 512 14.33 19.44 -9.76
C GLY A 512 14.93 20.73 -9.19
N ILE A 513 14.79 20.99 -7.88
CA ILE A 513 15.25 22.24 -7.24
C ILE A 513 16.73 22.49 -7.52
N THR A 514 17.05 23.70 -8.01
CA THR A 514 18.43 24.15 -8.27
C THR A 514 18.98 24.99 -7.14
N SER A 515 18.12 25.76 -6.49
CA SER A 515 18.47 26.61 -5.34
C SER A 515 17.30 26.75 -4.39
N VAL A 516 17.57 26.84 -3.09
CA VAL A 516 16.56 27.09 -2.05
C VAL A 516 17.11 27.98 -0.93
N SER A 517 16.34 28.99 -0.57
CA SER A 517 16.59 29.80 0.63
C SER A 517 15.56 29.43 1.69
N ILE A 518 16.01 28.85 2.78
CA ILE A 518 15.15 28.42 3.88
C ILE A 518 15.09 29.56 4.90
N PRO A 519 13.89 30.12 5.20
CA PRO A 519 13.77 31.29 6.08
C PRO A 519 14.09 30.95 7.54
N ASN A 520 14.47 31.97 8.31
CA ASN A 520 14.84 31.81 9.73
C ASN A 520 13.68 31.39 10.65
N SER A 521 12.47 31.40 10.17
CA SER A 521 11.28 30.82 10.85
C SER A 521 11.31 29.29 10.93
N VAL A 522 11.97 28.63 9.97
CA VAL A 522 12.07 27.18 9.93
C VAL A 522 12.98 26.69 11.05
N THR A 523 12.44 25.85 11.91
CA THR A 523 13.15 25.23 13.04
C THR A 523 13.38 23.74 12.83
N THR A 524 12.62 23.11 11.95
CA THR A 524 12.67 21.67 11.69
C THR A 524 12.76 21.38 10.19
N ILE A 525 13.74 20.58 9.79
CA ILE A 525 13.87 19.99 8.46
C ILE A 525 13.91 18.48 8.64
N GLY A 526 12.91 17.80 8.09
CA GLY A 526 12.71 16.35 8.22
C GLY A 526 13.77 15.52 7.49
N ASN A 527 13.81 14.23 7.83
CA ASN A 527 14.71 13.27 7.21
C ASN A 527 14.51 13.24 5.68
N GLY A 528 15.61 13.21 4.93
CA GLY A 528 15.55 13.13 3.47
C GLY A 528 14.92 14.32 2.76
N ALA A 529 14.59 15.43 3.44
CA ALA A 529 13.81 16.54 2.87
C ALA A 529 14.33 17.06 1.52
N PHE A 530 15.64 17.04 1.29
CA PHE A 530 16.31 17.43 0.04
C PHE A 530 17.18 16.29 -0.51
N SER A 531 16.87 15.04 -0.20
CA SER A 531 17.63 13.91 -0.72
C SER A 531 17.38 13.68 -2.21
N TYR A 532 18.41 13.20 -2.93
CA TYR A 532 18.34 12.92 -4.37
C TYR A 532 17.95 14.14 -5.23
N CYS A 533 18.15 15.36 -4.73
CA CYS A 533 17.99 16.59 -5.52
C CYS A 533 19.25 16.79 -6.40
N ASP A 534 19.35 16.02 -7.49
CA ASP A 534 20.56 15.96 -8.33
C ASP A 534 20.93 17.31 -8.98
N THR A 535 20.00 18.25 -9.07
CA THR A 535 20.17 19.59 -9.65
C THR A 535 20.46 20.66 -8.62
N LEU A 536 20.39 20.35 -7.32
CA LEU A 536 20.58 21.31 -6.23
C LEU A 536 22.04 21.77 -6.16
N THR A 537 22.30 23.07 -6.36
CA THR A 537 23.63 23.67 -6.32
C THR A 537 23.82 24.64 -5.17
N ASP A 538 22.75 25.26 -4.68
CA ASP A 538 22.80 26.31 -3.66
C ASP A 538 21.70 26.14 -2.61
N VAL A 539 22.09 26.15 -1.33
CA VAL A 539 21.20 26.04 -0.17
C VAL A 539 21.59 27.04 0.89
N THR A 540 20.66 27.91 1.26
CA THR A 540 20.80 28.77 2.43
C THR A 540 20.02 28.16 3.59
N LEU A 541 20.74 27.74 4.64
CA LEU A 541 20.16 27.19 5.86
C LEU A 541 19.78 28.30 6.85
N PRO A 542 18.68 28.12 7.61
CA PRO A 542 18.25 29.12 8.59
C PRO A 542 19.16 29.13 9.82
N GLY A 543 19.41 30.32 10.37
CA GLY A 543 20.18 30.48 11.62
C GLY A 543 19.48 29.91 12.87
N SER A 544 18.23 29.51 12.78
CA SER A 544 17.45 28.83 13.81
C SER A 544 17.65 27.31 13.85
N LEU A 545 18.24 26.72 12.80
CA LEU A 545 18.37 25.26 12.68
C LEU A 545 19.33 24.70 13.74
N THR A 546 18.89 23.67 14.47
CA THR A 546 19.69 23.02 15.52
C THR A 546 20.18 21.63 15.13
N GLU A 547 19.55 20.99 14.15
CA GLU A 547 19.90 19.65 13.70
C GLU A 547 19.75 19.48 12.19
N ILE A 548 20.55 18.59 11.60
CA ILE A 548 20.44 18.10 10.22
C ILE A 548 20.28 16.58 10.32
N GLY A 549 19.07 16.09 10.02
CA GLY A 549 18.66 14.71 10.21
C GLY A 549 19.19 13.73 9.16
N TYR A 550 18.73 12.48 9.29
CA TYR A 550 19.09 11.37 8.41
C TYR A 550 18.81 11.69 6.93
N MET A 551 19.82 11.49 6.10
CA MET A 551 19.78 11.66 4.63
C MET A 551 19.28 13.04 4.14
N THR A 552 19.21 14.07 4.96
CA THR A 552 18.58 15.37 4.60
C THR A 552 19.06 15.90 3.25
N PHE A 553 20.35 15.80 2.92
CA PHE A 553 20.94 16.22 1.64
C PHE A 553 21.64 15.07 0.89
N ALA A 554 21.43 13.81 1.30
CA ALA A 554 22.09 12.67 0.69
C ALA A 554 21.80 12.57 -0.82
N HIS A 555 22.78 12.12 -1.62
CA HIS A 555 22.65 11.97 -3.07
C HIS A 555 22.35 13.26 -3.87
N SER A 556 22.46 14.46 -3.29
CA SER A 556 22.30 15.73 -4.02
C SER A 556 23.61 16.09 -4.71
N LEU A 557 23.88 15.41 -5.84
CA LEU A 557 25.22 15.30 -6.43
C LEU A 557 25.81 16.61 -6.98
N SER A 558 24.97 17.62 -7.28
CA SER A 558 25.39 18.93 -7.75
C SER A 558 25.74 19.91 -6.62
N LEU A 559 25.41 19.55 -5.37
CA LEU A 559 25.74 20.40 -4.21
C LEU A 559 27.23 20.27 -3.87
N THR A 560 27.99 21.29 -4.22
CA THR A 560 29.46 21.32 -4.02
C THR A 560 29.90 22.09 -2.78
N SER A 561 29.03 22.94 -2.25
CA SER A 561 29.26 23.68 -1.01
C SER A 561 27.99 23.99 -0.25
N ILE A 562 28.05 24.00 1.06
CA ILE A 562 26.93 24.42 1.94
C ILE A 562 27.51 25.06 3.21
N THR A 563 26.88 26.15 3.66
CA THR A 563 27.25 26.80 4.92
C THR A 563 26.37 26.26 6.05
N ILE A 564 27.01 25.70 7.09
CA ILE A 564 26.32 25.17 8.26
C ILE A 564 26.29 26.25 9.35
N PRO A 565 25.10 26.67 9.80
CA PRO A 565 24.95 27.66 10.87
C PRO A 565 25.60 27.20 12.19
N ALA A 566 26.08 28.16 12.97
CA ALA A 566 26.70 27.89 14.29
C ALA A 566 25.67 27.33 15.31
N SER A 567 24.39 27.45 15.06
CA SER A 567 23.28 26.91 15.87
C SER A 567 23.17 25.39 15.79
N VAL A 568 23.72 24.76 14.74
CA VAL A 568 23.62 23.31 14.53
C VAL A 568 24.50 22.56 15.55
N THR A 569 23.84 21.73 16.36
CA THR A 569 24.45 20.92 17.44
C THR A 569 24.40 19.43 17.19
N PHE A 570 23.70 19.00 16.14
CA PHE A 570 23.63 17.61 15.69
C PHE A 570 23.59 17.53 14.16
N ILE A 571 24.35 16.60 13.58
CA ILE A 571 24.30 16.23 12.15
C ILE A 571 24.36 14.70 12.09
N ASP A 572 23.37 14.09 11.47
CA ASP A 572 23.33 12.65 11.27
C ASP A 572 24.49 12.17 10.38
N ASN A 573 25.02 10.98 10.63
CA ASN A 573 26.18 10.45 9.88
C ASN A 573 25.89 10.31 8.37
N ASP A 574 24.66 10.07 7.99
CA ASP A 574 24.21 9.88 6.62
C ASP A 574 23.62 11.17 5.99
N ALA A 575 23.58 12.29 6.74
CA ALA A 575 22.97 13.55 6.29
C ALA A 575 23.51 14.03 4.92
N PHE A 576 24.80 13.84 4.66
CA PHE A 576 25.51 14.21 3.43
C PHE A 576 26.12 13.01 2.70
N LYS A 577 25.54 11.83 2.85
CA LYS A 577 26.06 10.59 2.25
C LYS A 577 26.01 10.63 0.71
N TYR A 578 26.99 9.99 0.07
CA TYR A 578 27.10 9.84 -1.39
C TYR A 578 27.41 11.13 -2.17
N HIS A 579 27.96 12.17 -1.53
CA HIS A 579 28.55 13.32 -2.23
C HIS A 579 29.99 13.04 -2.66
N ASN A 580 30.35 13.46 -3.89
CA ASN A 580 31.72 13.25 -4.42
C ASN A 580 32.64 14.43 -4.22
N SER A 581 32.13 15.65 -4.02
CA SER A 581 32.90 16.90 -4.03
C SER A 581 32.35 17.99 -3.11
N LEU A 582 31.62 17.61 -2.07
CA LEU A 582 31.02 18.56 -1.12
C LEU A 582 32.12 19.18 -0.22
N THR A 583 32.05 20.49 0.01
CA THR A 583 32.81 21.23 0.99
C THR A 583 31.86 21.94 1.95
N LEU A 584 32.05 21.76 3.26
CA LEU A 584 31.25 22.45 4.27
C LEU A 584 31.93 23.77 4.66
N THR A 585 31.17 24.87 4.69
CA THR A 585 31.62 26.12 5.33
C THR A 585 31.09 26.10 6.76
N VAL A 586 32.01 26.09 7.75
CA VAL A 586 31.70 25.85 9.16
C VAL A 586 32.31 26.92 10.06
N THR A 587 31.64 27.20 11.20
CA THR A 587 32.23 28.08 12.23
C THR A 587 33.38 27.35 12.93
N PRO A 588 34.51 28.02 13.23
CA PRO A 588 35.59 27.43 14.03
C PRO A 588 35.04 26.88 15.37
N ASP A 589 35.57 25.73 15.78
CA ASP A 589 35.23 25.05 17.04
C ASP A 589 33.74 24.69 17.19
N SER A 590 32.98 24.63 16.08
CA SER A 590 31.56 24.21 16.07
C SER A 590 31.42 22.69 15.95
N TYR A 591 30.25 22.17 16.31
CA TYR A 591 29.90 20.77 16.09
C TYR A 591 30.06 20.37 14.60
N ALA A 592 29.65 21.24 13.68
CA ALA A 592 29.80 21.00 12.25
C ALA A 592 31.25 20.85 11.80
N ALA A 593 32.22 21.56 12.43
CA ALA A 593 33.62 21.39 12.14
C ALA A 593 34.16 20.02 12.63
N GLU A 594 33.71 19.57 13.80
CA GLU A 594 34.04 18.23 14.32
C GLU A 594 33.44 17.12 13.47
N TYR A 595 32.19 17.27 13.07
CA TYR A 595 31.49 16.35 12.16
C TYR A 595 32.20 16.21 10.82
N ALA A 596 32.54 17.34 10.16
CA ALA A 596 33.24 17.34 8.88
C ALA A 596 34.58 16.58 8.97
N LYS A 597 35.32 16.81 10.06
CA LYS A 597 36.58 16.12 10.33
C LYS A 597 36.39 14.62 10.56
N ALA A 598 35.39 14.23 11.36
CA ALA A 598 35.11 12.83 11.69
C ALA A 598 34.69 12.02 10.45
N ASN A 599 33.94 12.64 9.52
CA ASN A 599 33.43 12.02 8.30
C ASN A 599 34.31 12.23 7.06
N ASN A 600 35.51 12.83 7.22
CA ASN A 600 36.44 13.14 6.13
C ASN A 600 35.81 14.02 5.02
N ILE A 601 34.89 14.92 5.37
CA ILE A 601 34.32 15.88 4.44
C ILE A 601 35.22 17.13 4.39
N PRO A 602 35.62 17.62 3.20
CA PRO A 602 36.34 18.89 3.08
C PRO A 602 35.57 20.04 3.73
N TYR A 603 36.26 20.90 4.46
CA TYR A 603 35.64 22.08 5.07
C TYR A 603 36.51 23.32 5.03
N THR A 604 35.86 24.48 5.08
CA THR A 604 36.50 25.81 5.14
C THR A 604 35.86 26.63 6.25
N TYR A 605 36.51 27.72 6.61
CA TYR A 605 35.97 28.73 7.51
C TYR A 605 35.54 29.96 6.71
N PRO A 606 34.46 30.69 7.10
CA PRO A 606 34.10 31.95 6.47
C PRO A 606 35.32 32.92 6.46
N ASP A 607 35.51 33.64 5.34
CA ASP A 607 36.56 34.65 5.29
C ASP A 607 36.28 35.74 6.32
N ALA A 608 37.33 36.19 7.03
CA ALA A 608 37.21 37.20 8.10
C ALA A 608 36.62 38.55 7.64
N ASN A 609 36.36 38.72 6.33
CA ASN A 609 35.78 39.92 5.72
C ASN A 609 34.35 39.75 5.22
N ASP A 610 33.73 38.56 5.28
CA ASP A 610 32.37 38.33 4.78
C ASP A 610 31.28 39.08 5.58
N TRP A 611 31.57 39.48 6.84
CA TRP A 611 30.68 40.31 7.65
C TRP A 611 30.58 41.77 7.18
N LEU A 612 31.47 42.20 6.25
CA LEU A 612 31.43 43.56 5.69
C LEU A 612 30.53 43.68 4.45
N ASN A 613 30.04 42.55 3.90
CA ASN A 613 29.27 42.52 2.66
C ASN A 613 27.79 42.13 2.87
N ASN A 614 27.36 41.92 4.12
CA ASN A 614 25.93 41.65 4.51
C ASN A 614 25.32 42.87 5.20
#